data_16537eea4c424ba01e0875805908878d
#
_entry.id   16537eea4c424ba01e0875805908878d
#
_cell.length_a   1.000
_cell.length_b   1.000
_cell.length_c   1.000
_cell.angle_alpha   90.00
_cell.angle_beta   90.00
_cell.angle_gamma   90.00
#
_symmetry.space_group_name_H-M   'P 1'
#
loop_
_entity.id
_entity.type
_entity.pdbx_description
1 polymer ?
#
loop_
_entity_poly.entity_id
_entity_poly.type
_entity_poly.pdbx_seq_one_letter_code
_entity_poly.pdbx_strand_id
1 'polypeptide(L)'
;MVILEELEAAKSRGATIYGEIAGYGTTADAYRITDIPPDGHGGIAAMRMAIADAGRNPSDINYVNAHGTSTTVNDRVESKACREVFGDSAEKIPVSSTKSMMGHLIAAAGVTEMIICLMAMRDSVLPPTINYENPDPECDLDYVPNQSRAADVQVALSNAFGFGGQNACLVFRKYVG
;
A
#
# COMPACT_ATOMS: atom_id res chain seq x y z
N MET A 1 6.00 2.91 17.08
CA MET A 1 4.78 3.56 17.60
C MET A 1 4.47 4.75 16.71
N VAL A 2 3.20 4.99 16.41
CA VAL A 2 2.70 6.15 15.64
C VAL A 2 1.71 6.89 16.54
N ILE A 3 1.70 8.21 16.47
CA ILE A 3 0.72 9.04 17.15
C ILE A 3 -0.21 9.59 16.09
N LEU A 4 -1.50 9.33 16.24
CA LEU A 4 -2.56 9.90 15.43
C LEU A 4 -3.22 11.02 16.23
N GLU A 5 -3.42 12.15 15.59
CA GLU A 5 -4.00 13.34 16.18
C GLU A 5 -4.99 13.99 15.21
N GLU A 6 -5.97 14.65 15.73
CA GLU A 6 -6.85 15.53 14.94
C GLU A 6 -6.01 16.70 14.38
N LEU A 7 -6.28 17.07 13.10
CA LEU A 7 -5.43 18.01 12.36
C LEU A 7 -5.28 19.37 13.06
N GLU A 8 -6.40 19.98 13.50
CA GLU A 8 -6.34 21.31 14.11
C GLU A 8 -5.68 21.27 15.50
N ALA A 9 -5.82 20.14 16.23
CA ALA A 9 -5.10 19.93 17.48
C ALA A 9 -3.59 19.85 17.25
N ALA A 10 -3.15 19.07 16.25
CA ALA A 10 -1.75 18.96 15.88
C ALA A 10 -1.16 20.33 15.46
N LYS A 11 -1.87 21.08 14.63
CA LYS A 11 -1.48 22.44 14.20
C LYS A 11 -1.39 23.41 15.36
N SER A 12 -2.37 23.41 16.27
CA SER A 12 -2.43 24.35 17.39
C SER A 12 -1.26 24.22 18.35
N ARG A 13 -0.69 23.02 18.51
CA ARG A 13 0.51 22.78 19.33
C ARG A 13 1.83 22.84 18.55
N GLY A 14 1.79 23.15 17.25
CA GLY A 14 2.99 23.24 16.41
C GLY A 14 3.64 21.89 16.14
N ALA A 15 2.86 20.81 16.02
CA ALA A 15 3.38 19.48 15.72
C ALA A 15 4.00 19.40 14.33
N THR A 16 5.04 18.57 14.18
CA THR A 16 5.48 18.12 12.87
C THR A 16 4.50 17.09 12.34
N ILE A 17 3.78 17.42 11.26
CA ILE A 17 2.83 16.53 10.60
C ILE A 17 3.54 15.84 9.44
N TYR A 18 3.66 14.51 9.50
CA TYR A 18 4.32 13.71 8.46
C TYR A 18 3.42 13.41 7.27
N GLY A 19 2.13 13.42 7.48
CA GLY A 19 1.10 13.17 6.47
C GLY A 19 -0.26 12.94 7.14
N GLU A 20 -1.25 12.68 6.32
CA GLU A 20 -2.63 12.45 6.76
C GLU A 20 -3.06 11.04 6.39
N ILE A 21 -3.78 10.36 7.28
CA ILE A 21 -4.58 9.18 6.91
C ILE A 21 -5.84 9.73 6.26
N ALA A 22 -5.91 9.60 4.94
CA ALA A 22 -6.98 10.19 4.14
C ALA A 22 -8.15 9.23 3.91
N GLY A 23 -7.88 7.92 3.91
CA GLY A 23 -8.93 6.93 3.68
C GLY A 23 -8.59 5.54 4.22
N TYR A 24 -9.63 4.79 4.51
CA TYR A 24 -9.58 3.44 5.05
C TYR A 24 -10.60 2.54 4.36
N GLY A 25 -10.19 1.31 4.06
CA GLY A 25 -11.07 0.26 3.55
C GLY A 25 -10.78 -1.08 4.23
N THR A 26 -11.80 -1.83 4.58
CA THR A 26 -11.66 -3.16 5.16
C THR A 26 -12.73 -4.09 4.65
N THR A 27 -12.35 -5.34 4.40
CA THR A 27 -13.22 -6.41 3.92
C THR A 27 -12.83 -7.75 4.53
N ALA A 28 -13.68 -8.74 4.34
CA ALA A 28 -13.40 -10.12 4.69
C ALA A 28 -13.73 -11.03 3.50
N ASP A 29 -12.78 -11.88 3.12
CA ASP A 29 -12.92 -12.78 1.96
C ASP A 29 -13.93 -13.90 2.17
N ALA A 30 -14.06 -14.38 3.41
CA ALA A 30 -14.88 -15.55 3.76
C ALA A 30 -14.56 -16.80 2.88
N TYR A 31 -13.27 -17.00 2.56
CA TYR A 31 -12.81 -18.03 1.62
C TYR A 31 -12.10 -19.17 2.35
N ARG A 32 -10.84 -18.98 2.73
CA ARG A 32 -10.00 -19.96 3.43
C ARG A 32 -9.26 -19.30 4.59
N ILE A 33 -8.74 -20.11 5.51
CA ILE A 33 -8.03 -19.59 6.69
C ILE A 33 -6.72 -18.91 6.29
N THR A 34 -5.98 -19.47 5.32
CA THR A 34 -4.64 -19.01 4.96
C THR A 34 -4.49 -18.51 3.52
N ASP A 35 -5.48 -18.78 2.67
CA ASP A 35 -5.43 -18.41 1.26
C ASP A 35 -6.39 -17.26 0.96
N ILE A 36 -6.00 -16.44 0.00
CA ILE A 36 -6.87 -15.43 -0.60
C ILE A 36 -7.60 -16.01 -1.81
N PRO A 37 -8.82 -15.55 -2.13
CA PRO A 37 -9.56 -16.02 -3.30
C PRO A 37 -8.82 -15.62 -4.59
N PRO A 38 -8.77 -16.50 -5.61
CA PRO A 38 -8.02 -16.26 -6.85
C PRO A 38 -8.47 -15.06 -7.67
N ASP A 39 -9.69 -14.59 -7.44
CA ASP A 39 -10.24 -13.38 -8.06
C ASP A 39 -9.85 -12.09 -7.33
N GLY A 40 -9.35 -12.20 -6.09
CA GLY A 40 -8.90 -11.06 -5.29
C GLY A 40 -9.98 -10.08 -4.87
N HIS A 41 -11.25 -10.49 -4.92
CA HIS A 41 -12.40 -9.60 -4.71
C HIS A 41 -12.33 -8.79 -3.39
N GLY A 42 -11.85 -9.41 -2.31
CA GLY A 42 -11.72 -8.73 -1.01
C GLY A 42 -10.68 -7.61 -1.03
N GLY A 43 -9.49 -7.89 -1.55
CA GLY A 43 -8.44 -6.87 -1.71
C GLY A 43 -8.86 -5.73 -2.66
N ILE A 44 -9.49 -6.07 -3.79
CA ILE A 44 -10.06 -5.09 -4.73
C ILE A 44 -11.07 -4.18 -4.03
N ALA A 45 -12.00 -4.77 -3.29
CA ALA A 45 -13.02 -4.02 -2.58
C ALA A 45 -12.42 -3.13 -1.48
N ALA A 46 -11.44 -3.62 -0.70
CA ALA A 46 -10.76 -2.85 0.33
C ALA A 46 -10.02 -1.64 -0.26
N MET A 47 -9.30 -1.81 -1.36
CA MET A 47 -8.62 -0.71 -2.07
C MET A 47 -9.62 0.33 -2.59
N ARG A 48 -10.70 -0.11 -3.26
CA ARG A 48 -11.75 0.79 -3.76
C ARG A 48 -12.42 1.57 -2.63
N MET A 49 -12.71 0.92 -1.51
CA MET A 49 -13.27 1.59 -0.33
C MET A 49 -12.32 2.65 0.21
N ALA A 50 -11.04 2.34 0.41
CA ALA A 50 -10.05 3.29 0.92
C ALA A 50 -9.86 4.49 0.00
N ILE A 51 -9.83 4.28 -1.32
CA ILE A 51 -9.71 5.36 -2.32
C ILE A 51 -10.96 6.24 -2.30
N ALA A 52 -12.15 5.66 -2.23
CA ALA A 52 -13.40 6.39 -2.16
C ALA A 52 -13.54 7.19 -0.85
N ASP A 53 -13.15 6.59 0.29
CA ASP A 53 -13.14 7.25 1.60
C ASP A 53 -12.17 8.44 1.62
N ALA A 54 -11.04 8.33 0.93
CA ALA A 54 -10.09 9.42 0.72
C ALA A 54 -10.61 10.53 -0.22
N GLY A 55 -11.78 10.38 -0.82
CA GLY A 55 -12.30 11.31 -1.84
C GLY A 55 -11.41 11.43 -3.07
N ARG A 56 -10.77 10.33 -3.48
CA ARG A 56 -9.80 10.26 -4.59
C ARG A 56 -10.25 9.34 -5.71
N ASN A 57 -9.63 9.52 -6.88
CA ASN A 57 -9.74 8.57 -7.97
C ASN A 57 -8.54 7.61 -7.93
N PRO A 58 -8.66 6.40 -8.51
CA PRO A 58 -7.53 5.48 -8.61
C PRO A 58 -6.27 6.09 -9.26
N SER A 59 -6.45 6.97 -10.24
CA SER A 59 -5.37 7.68 -10.92
C SER A 59 -4.61 8.71 -10.07
N ASP A 60 -5.14 9.07 -8.90
CA ASP A 60 -4.48 10.01 -7.98
C ASP A 60 -3.41 9.31 -7.11
N ILE A 61 -3.42 7.96 -7.07
CA ILE A 61 -2.44 7.18 -6.32
C ILE A 61 -1.10 7.23 -7.04
N ASN A 62 -0.04 7.61 -6.33
CA ASN A 62 1.32 7.73 -6.88
C ASN A 62 2.25 6.62 -6.43
N TYR A 63 1.87 5.84 -5.42
CA TYR A 63 2.67 4.74 -4.88
C TYR A 63 1.79 3.74 -4.13
N VAL A 64 2.08 2.47 -4.30
CA VAL A 64 1.48 1.37 -3.54
C VAL A 64 2.56 0.65 -2.74
N ASN A 65 2.43 0.65 -1.42
CA ASN A 65 3.15 -0.29 -0.55
C ASN A 65 2.31 -1.57 -0.46
N ALA A 66 2.76 -2.59 -1.15
CA ALA A 66 2.04 -3.85 -1.29
C ALA A 66 2.09 -4.70 -0.01
N HIS A 67 1.09 -5.54 0.18
CA HIS A 67 1.20 -6.64 1.13
C HIS A 67 2.38 -7.54 0.78
N GLY A 68 2.53 -7.95 -0.48
CA GLY A 68 3.74 -8.46 -1.12
C GLY A 68 4.57 -9.41 -0.27
N THR A 69 4.01 -10.57 0.07
CA THR A 69 4.65 -11.58 0.96
C THR A 69 5.66 -12.48 0.25
N SER A 70 5.85 -12.33 -1.05
CA SER A 70 6.67 -13.22 -1.88
C SER A 70 6.13 -14.66 -1.92
N THR A 71 4.82 -14.81 -1.82
CA THR A 71 4.15 -16.09 -2.04
C THR A 71 3.46 -16.07 -3.40
N THR A 72 3.52 -17.20 -4.12
CA THR A 72 2.96 -17.33 -5.47
C THR A 72 1.49 -16.89 -5.54
N VAL A 73 0.69 -17.24 -4.56
CA VAL A 73 -0.75 -16.91 -4.55
C VAL A 73 -0.95 -15.42 -4.29
N ASN A 74 -0.34 -14.88 -3.21
CA ASN A 74 -0.54 -13.48 -2.85
C ASN A 74 -0.09 -12.53 -3.95
N ASP A 75 1.14 -12.69 -4.44
CA ASP A 75 1.75 -11.70 -5.33
C ASP A 75 1.01 -11.62 -6.68
N ARG A 76 0.57 -12.76 -7.22
CA ARG A 76 -0.25 -12.79 -8.43
C ARG A 76 -1.63 -12.18 -8.22
N VAL A 77 -2.29 -12.52 -7.12
CA VAL A 77 -3.64 -11.99 -6.82
C VAL A 77 -3.59 -10.50 -6.54
N GLU A 78 -2.59 -10.03 -5.77
CA GLU A 78 -2.41 -8.60 -5.49
C GLU A 78 -2.07 -7.81 -6.76
N SER A 79 -1.23 -8.35 -7.65
CA SER A 79 -0.93 -7.74 -8.95
C SER A 79 -2.18 -7.58 -9.81
N LYS A 80 -3.00 -8.65 -9.90
CA LYS A 80 -4.30 -8.62 -10.57
C LYS A 80 -5.25 -7.60 -9.93
N ALA A 81 -5.29 -7.55 -8.60
CA ALA A 81 -6.13 -6.61 -7.88
C ALA A 81 -5.72 -5.16 -8.15
N CYS A 82 -4.43 -4.86 -8.18
CA CYS A 82 -3.92 -3.54 -8.58
C CYS A 82 -4.34 -3.19 -10.01
N ARG A 83 -4.22 -4.12 -10.97
CA ARG A 83 -4.69 -3.89 -12.35
C ARG A 83 -6.18 -3.61 -12.42
N GLU A 84 -6.99 -4.36 -11.69
CA GLU A 84 -8.45 -4.18 -11.66
C GLU A 84 -8.88 -2.84 -11.03
N VAL A 85 -8.14 -2.37 -10.02
CA VAL A 85 -8.45 -1.10 -9.32
C VAL A 85 -7.95 0.10 -10.11
N PHE A 86 -6.71 0.04 -10.65
CA PHE A 86 -6.06 1.19 -11.27
C PHE A 86 -6.26 1.27 -12.79
N GLY A 87 -6.74 0.20 -13.44
CA GLY A 87 -6.99 0.17 -14.88
C GLY A 87 -5.77 0.60 -15.68
N ASP A 88 -5.95 1.53 -16.63
CA ASP A 88 -4.88 2.06 -17.50
C ASP A 88 -3.74 2.79 -16.74
N SER A 89 -3.96 3.11 -15.48
CA SER A 89 -2.95 3.73 -14.62
C SER A 89 -2.04 2.71 -13.94
N ALA A 90 -2.40 1.43 -13.90
CA ALA A 90 -1.69 0.40 -13.14
C ALA A 90 -0.21 0.28 -13.51
N GLU A 91 0.13 0.40 -14.80
CA GLU A 91 1.53 0.33 -15.28
C GLU A 91 2.38 1.55 -14.91
N LYS A 92 1.74 2.66 -14.52
CA LYS A 92 2.41 3.92 -14.19
C LYS A 92 2.57 4.11 -12.68
N ILE A 93 1.85 3.33 -11.88
CA ILE A 93 1.87 3.43 -10.43
C ILE A 93 2.94 2.45 -9.90
N PRO A 94 4.03 2.97 -9.32
CA PRO A 94 5.03 2.10 -8.72
C PRO A 94 4.45 1.36 -7.51
N VAL A 95 4.78 0.07 -7.44
CA VAL A 95 4.40 -0.85 -6.37
C VAL A 95 5.66 -1.39 -5.74
N SER A 96 5.81 -1.41 -4.44
CA SER A 96 6.92 -2.13 -3.82
C SER A 96 6.53 -2.84 -2.54
N SER A 97 7.21 -3.96 -2.27
CA SER A 97 7.08 -4.66 -1.00
C SER A 97 8.33 -4.47 -0.15
N THR A 98 8.20 -3.71 0.91
CA THR A 98 9.27 -3.50 1.87
C THR A 98 9.53 -4.70 2.78
N LYS A 99 8.64 -5.71 2.74
CA LYS A 99 8.87 -7.02 3.37
C LYS A 99 10.11 -7.72 2.79
N SER A 100 10.48 -7.42 1.55
CA SER A 100 11.72 -7.92 0.94
C SER A 100 12.97 -7.52 1.72
N MET A 101 12.95 -6.36 2.40
CA MET A 101 14.08 -5.81 3.17
C MET A 101 14.03 -6.17 4.65
N MET A 102 12.84 -6.28 5.25
CA MET A 102 12.70 -6.39 6.70
C MET A 102 11.94 -7.64 7.18
N GLY A 103 11.44 -8.46 6.24
CA GLY A 103 10.58 -9.59 6.56
C GLY A 103 9.15 -9.17 6.90
N HIS A 104 8.31 -10.17 7.16
CA HIS A 104 6.93 -9.96 7.55
C HIS A 104 6.81 -9.76 9.06
N LEU A 105 6.53 -8.53 9.49
CA LEU A 105 6.47 -8.15 10.90
C LEU A 105 5.14 -8.51 11.61
N ILE A 106 4.31 -9.35 10.95
CA ILE A 106 3.03 -9.82 11.49
C ILE A 106 2.14 -8.63 11.93
N ALA A 107 1.81 -8.55 13.22
CA ALA A 107 0.96 -7.49 13.76
C ALA A 107 1.58 -6.08 13.66
N ALA A 108 2.89 -5.97 13.53
CA ALA A 108 3.58 -4.68 13.37
C ALA A 108 3.75 -4.27 11.89
N ALA A 109 3.39 -5.13 10.91
CA ALA A 109 3.60 -4.87 9.50
C ALA A 109 2.90 -3.57 9.05
N GLY A 110 1.60 -3.45 9.28
CA GLY A 110 0.81 -2.31 8.81
C GLY A 110 1.31 -0.97 9.35
N VAL A 111 1.65 -0.87 10.64
CA VAL A 111 2.18 0.39 11.20
C VAL A 111 3.57 0.72 10.66
N THR A 112 4.40 -0.28 10.38
CA THR A 112 5.72 -0.07 9.79
C THR A 112 5.60 0.38 8.33
N GLU A 113 4.73 -0.23 7.57
CA GLU A 113 4.45 0.12 6.17
C GLU A 113 3.81 1.51 6.04
N MET A 114 2.94 1.89 6.98
CA MET A 114 2.47 3.27 7.12
C MET A 114 3.63 4.26 7.28
N ILE A 115 4.56 4.00 8.21
CA ILE A 115 5.74 4.85 8.42
C ILE A 115 6.56 4.96 7.13
N ILE A 116 6.74 3.86 6.42
CA ILE A 116 7.49 3.82 5.16
C ILE A 116 6.80 4.68 4.08
N CYS A 117 5.47 4.61 3.94
CA CYS A 117 4.73 5.48 3.03
C CYS A 117 4.96 6.95 3.36
N LEU A 118 4.87 7.33 4.64
CA LEU A 118 5.11 8.71 5.09
C LEU A 118 6.55 9.16 4.85
N MET A 119 7.54 8.26 5.05
CA MET A 119 8.95 8.56 4.75
C MET A 119 9.17 8.71 3.24
N ALA A 120 8.56 7.86 2.42
CA ALA A 120 8.63 7.98 0.96
C ALA A 120 8.09 9.35 0.47
N MET A 121 6.99 9.83 1.07
CA MET A 121 6.45 11.16 0.80
C MET A 121 7.41 12.29 1.22
N ARG A 122 7.97 12.18 2.44
CA ARG A 122 8.88 13.19 2.99
C ARG A 122 10.16 13.30 2.18
N ASP A 123 10.77 12.16 1.88
CA ASP A 123 12.11 12.08 1.29
C ASP A 123 12.08 12.07 -0.24
N SER A 124 10.87 11.97 -0.84
CA SER A 124 10.65 11.84 -2.28
C SER A 124 11.44 10.68 -2.89
N VAL A 125 11.47 9.54 -2.20
CA VAL A 125 12.17 8.31 -2.59
C VAL A 125 11.29 7.10 -2.38
N LEU A 126 11.12 6.28 -3.41
CA LEU A 126 10.44 4.99 -3.31
C LEU A 126 11.39 3.92 -2.80
N PRO A 127 11.01 3.16 -1.76
CA PRO A 127 11.77 2.00 -1.33
C PRO A 127 11.65 0.88 -2.37
N PRO A 128 12.71 0.09 -2.61
CA PRO A 128 12.69 -0.98 -3.58
C PRO A 128 12.04 -2.26 -3.05
N THR A 129 11.63 -3.12 -3.97
CA THR A 129 11.52 -4.56 -3.75
C THR A 129 12.89 -5.18 -4.05
N ILE A 130 13.66 -5.57 -3.02
CA ILE A 130 14.98 -6.18 -3.20
C ILE A 130 14.87 -7.69 -3.45
N ASN A 131 15.98 -8.31 -3.90
CA ASN A 131 16.06 -9.73 -4.29
C ASN A 131 15.13 -10.09 -5.46
N TYR A 132 14.86 -9.12 -6.32
CA TYR A 132 14.04 -9.30 -7.52
C TYR A 132 14.93 -9.78 -8.67
N GLU A 133 15.13 -11.11 -8.76
CA GLU A 133 16.04 -11.73 -9.71
C GLU A 133 15.31 -12.42 -10.88
N ASN A 134 14.15 -13.00 -10.59
CA ASN A 134 13.37 -13.78 -11.55
C ASN A 134 11.94 -13.22 -11.63
N PRO A 135 11.64 -12.35 -12.60
CA PRO A 135 10.31 -11.82 -12.81
C PRO A 135 9.27 -12.91 -13.06
N ASP A 136 8.14 -12.87 -12.38
CA ASP A 136 6.98 -13.71 -12.67
C ASP A 136 6.13 -13.03 -13.77
N PRO A 137 5.84 -13.70 -14.92
CA PRO A 137 5.02 -13.11 -15.97
C PRO A 137 3.60 -12.71 -15.56
N GLU A 138 3.07 -13.27 -14.46
CA GLU A 138 1.77 -12.89 -13.91
C GLU A 138 1.86 -11.70 -12.94
N CYS A 139 3.10 -11.25 -12.62
CA CYS A 139 3.40 -10.08 -11.81
C CYS A 139 4.15 -9.07 -12.69
N ASP A 140 3.43 -8.30 -13.47
CA ASP A 140 3.93 -7.47 -14.57
C ASP A 140 3.80 -5.96 -14.35
N LEU A 141 3.70 -5.52 -13.07
CA LEU A 141 3.69 -4.11 -12.69
C LEU A 141 5.12 -3.58 -12.44
N ASP A 142 5.24 -2.29 -12.19
CA ASP A 142 6.50 -1.66 -11.78
C ASP A 142 6.76 -1.89 -10.29
N TYR A 143 7.50 -2.93 -9.94
CA TYR A 143 7.78 -3.30 -8.53
C TYR A 143 8.96 -2.56 -7.90
N VAL A 144 9.48 -1.51 -8.52
CA VAL A 144 10.68 -0.77 -8.06
C VAL A 144 11.83 -1.76 -7.77
N PRO A 145 12.32 -2.53 -8.78
CA PRO A 145 13.20 -3.67 -8.51
C PRO A 145 14.57 -3.23 -8.01
N ASN A 146 15.01 -3.84 -6.91
CA ASN A 146 16.35 -3.83 -6.33
C ASN A 146 16.96 -2.49 -5.92
N GLN A 147 16.54 -1.36 -6.49
CA GLN A 147 17.12 -0.04 -6.21
C GLN A 147 16.02 0.97 -5.91
N SER A 148 16.24 1.80 -4.89
CA SER A 148 15.38 2.93 -4.61
C SER A 148 15.37 3.92 -5.77
N ARG A 149 14.26 4.64 -5.94
CA ARG A 149 14.08 5.58 -7.05
C ARG A 149 13.45 6.87 -6.54
N ALA A 150 13.95 8.00 -7.02
CA ALA A 150 13.35 9.30 -6.74
C ALA A 150 11.94 9.37 -7.37
N ALA A 151 10.97 9.84 -6.58
CA ALA A 151 9.60 10.06 -7.03
C ALA A 151 8.90 11.06 -6.10
N ASP A 152 8.07 11.91 -6.67
CA ASP A 152 7.21 12.81 -5.90
C ASP A 152 5.92 12.08 -5.51
N VAL A 153 5.84 11.60 -4.27
CA VAL A 153 4.70 10.86 -3.74
C VAL A 153 3.77 11.81 -3.01
N GLN A 154 2.61 12.08 -3.58
CA GLN A 154 1.57 12.93 -3.00
C GLN A 154 0.48 12.11 -2.30
N VAL A 155 0.14 10.94 -2.87
CA VAL A 155 -0.87 10.02 -2.34
C VAL A 155 -0.31 8.59 -2.42
N ALA A 156 -0.21 7.93 -1.29
CA ALA A 156 0.20 6.53 -1.21
C ALA A 156 -0.92 5.65 -0.69
N LEU A 157 -0.91 4.39 -1.12
CA LEU A 157 -1.82 3.35 -0.67
C LEU A 157 -0.99 2.22 -0.04
N SER A 158 -1.42 1.68 1.09
CA SER A 158 -0.79 0.52 1.73
C SER A 158 -1.80 -0.59 1.94
N ASN A 159 -1.47 -1.79 1.46
CA ASN A 159 -2.28 -3.00 1.57
C ASN A 159 -1.79 -3.90 2.71
N ALA A 160 -2.73 -4.45 3.47
CA ALA A 160 -2.47 -5.48 4.46
C ALA A 160 -3.54 -6.57 4.35
N PHE A 161 -3.14 -7.74 3.87
CA PHE A 161 -4.00 -8.91 3.73
C PHE A 161 -3.61 -9.95 4.79
N GLY A 162 -4.58 -10.42 5.57
CA GLY A 162 -4.32 -11.25 6.72
C GLY A 162 -4.93 -12.64 6.62
N PHE A 163 -4.36 -13.58 7.36
CA PHE A 163 -5.00 -14.87 7.57
C PHE A 163 -6.40 -14.72 8.15
N GLY A 164 -7.31 -15.61 7.79
CA GLY A 164 -8.74 -15.48 8.09
C GLY A 164 -9.49 -14.67 7.03
N GLY A 165 -8.79 -14.20 5.98
CA GLY A 165 -9.40 -13.45 4.88
C GLY A 165 -9.67 -11.98 5.20
N GLN A 166 -8.97 -11.43 6.18
CA GLN A 166 -9.11 -10.00 6.51
C GLN A 166 -8.24 -9.16 5.59
N ASN A 167 -8.86 -8.18 4.93
CA ASN A 167 -8.15 -7.22 4.10
C ASN A 167 -8.31 -5.81 4.67
N ALA A 168 -7.24 -5.08 4.77
CA ALA A 168 -7.22 -3.68 5.14
C ALA A 168 -6.38 -2.87 4.16
N CYS A 169 -6.85 -1.70 3.81
CA CYS A 169 -6.15 -0.76 2.95
C CYS A 169 -6.23 0.64 3.55
N LEU A 170 -5.09 1.33 3.56
CA LEU A 170 -4.99 2.72 3.99
C LEU A 170 -4.55 3.60 2.83
N VAL A 171 -5.12 4.78 2.73
CA VAL A 171 -4.67 5.84 1.83
C VAL A 171 -4.08 6.97 2.67
N PHE A 172 -2.87 7.37 2.31
CA PHE A 172 -2.15 8.47 2.93
C PHE A 172 -2.04 9.63 1.95
N ARG A 173 -2.10 10.84 2.48
CA ARG A 173 -1.88 12.07 1.74
C ARG A 173 -0.72 12.85 2.34
N LYS A 174 0.14 13.41 1.47
CA LYS A 174 1.18 14.34 1.89
C LYS A 174 0.51 15.56 2.52
N TYR A 175 0.96 15.93 3.71
CA TYR A 175 0.50 17.18 4.32
C TYR A 175 1.20 18.37 3.66
N VAL A 176 0.40 19.31 3.20
CA VAL A 176 0.87 20.59 2.66
C VAL A 176 0.32 21.65 3.61
N GLY A 177 1.19 22.13 4.50
CA GLY A 177 0.90 23.11 5.55
C GLY A 177 0.49 24.49 5.05
#